data_ab5fdd3404f208f8ab9a3a5c02645193
#
_entry.id   ab5fdd3404f208f8ab9a3a5c02645193
#
_cell.length_a   1.000
_cell.length_b   1.000
_cell.length_c   1.000
_cell.angle_alpha   90.00
_cell.angle_beta   90.00
_cell.angle_gamma   90.00
#
_symmetry.space_group_name_H-M   'P 1'
#
loop_
_entity.id
_entity.type
_entity.pdbx_description
1 polymer ?
#
loop_
_entity_poly.entity_id
_entity_poly.type
_entity_poly.pdbx_seq_one_letter_code
_entity_poly.pdbx_strand_id
1 'polypeptide(L)'
;MHRLVGLLITPLLATAPVPAPPAPSPSPITWSVAPSGPAGPDGRTALDYKLDPGATLTDHVVVTNHSRRTLTLRVYATDAFTTPEGGFDLLPADRAPAGAGAWLTPERETVVLPSASRVVVPVTVAVPANATPGDHVGGVVASLTGSATGPDGSAVAVDHRVGTRVHLRVTGALRPELSLRDARVERHVPWNPLRLPTLTATVTVANTGNVRLAGAASVRTPGSVFAGPGLPQVLPGGEVRATVRTGGVWPLFRVPVEIAVAPVAVDGQPLDPRPAPAVVRTAVWLVPWSQLAVLGALLLLTTAALLARRRRRRRLAAALAAAERRGRDLALSSPKESNP
;
A
#
# COMPACT_ATOMS: atom_id res chain seq x y z
N MET A 1 -11.10 -94.48 -23.71
CA MET A 1 -9.72 -93.97 -23.62
C MET A 1 -9.76 -92.49 -24.03
N HIS A 2 -9.85 -91.54 -23.08
CA HIS A 2 -9.85 -90.08 -23.31
C HIS A 2 -8.66 -89.47 -22.53
N ARG A 3 -7.68 -88.98 -23.27
CA ARG A 3 -6.51 -88.27 -22.69
C ARG A 3 -6.88 -86.81 -22.52
N LEU A 4 -6.91 -86.36 -21.28
CA LEU A 4 -6.96 -84.91 -20.91
C LEU A 4 -5.55 -84.34 -21.00
N VAL A 5 -5.36 -83.37 -21.89
CA VAL A 5 -4.14 -82.54 -21.96
C VAL A 5 -4.37 -81.31 -21.08
N GLY A 6 -3.67 -81.28 -19.98
CA GLY A 6 -3.67 -80.10 -19.07
C GLY A 6 -2.76 -78.99 -19.61
N LEU A 7 -3.32 -77.79 -19.88
CA LEU A 7 -2.60 -76.57 -20.29
C LEU A 7 -2.16 -75.85 -19.05
N LEU A 8 -0.87 -75.85 -18.78
CA LEU A 8 -0.23 -75.02 -17.69
C LEU A 8 -0.07 -73.59 -18.20
N ILE A 9 -0.88 -72.66 -17.68
CA ILE A 9 -0.72 -71.23 -17.91
C ILE A 9 0.18 -70.67 -16.77
N THR A 10 1.42 -70.36 -17.12
CA THR A 10 2.36 -69.62 -16.21
C THR A 10 2.04 -68.14 -16.25
N PRO A 11 1.75 -67.46 -15.11
CA PRO A 11 1.56 -66.02 -15.10
C PRO A 11 2.92 -65.33 -15.24
N LEU A 12 3.07 -64.49 -16.28
CA LEU A 12 4.18 -63.61 -16.51
C LEU A 12 4.01 -62.39 -15.56
N LEU A 13 4.73 -62.37 -14.43
CA LEU A 13 4.77 -61.17 -13.59
C LEU A 13 5.53 -60.06 -14.31
N ALA A 14 4.82 -59.06 -14.82
CA ALA A 14 5.40 -57.80 -15.33
C ALA A 14 5.87 -57.00 -14.13
N THR A 15 7.17 -56.89 -13.93
CA THR A 15 7.78 -55.96 -12.97
C THR A 15 7.65 -54.54 -13.50
N ALA A 16 6.73 -53.72 -12.93
CA ALA A 16 6.64 -52.29 -13.21
C ALA A 16 7.95 -51.59 -12.79
N PRO A 17 8.50 -50.69 -13.59
CA PRO A 17 9.70 -49.94 -13.22
C PRO A 17 9.39 -49.06 -11.98
N VAL A 18 10.17 -49.22 -10.93
CA VAL A 18 10.14 -48.36 -9.74
C VAL A 18 10.55 -46.93 -10.18
N PRO A 19 9.73 -45.90 -9.93
CA PRO A 19 10.10 -44.51 -10.29
C PRO A 19 11.41 -44.17 -9.59
N ALA A 20 12.37 -43.61 -10.32
CA ALA A 20 13.64 -43.13 -9.79
C ALA A 20 13.35 -42.05 -8.75
N PRO A 21 14.07 -42.00 -7.60
CA PRO A 21 13.92 -40.97 -6.64
C PRO A 21 14.16 -39.59 -7.29
N PRO A 22 13.39 -38.55 -6.94
CA PRO A 22 13.57 -37.24 -7.51
C PRO A 22 15.01 -36.75 -7.25
N ALA A 23 15.63 -36.18 -8.27
CA ALA A 23 16.97 -35.62 -8.16
C ALA A 23 16.99 -34.59 -7.00
N PRO A 24 18.04 -34.57 -6.16
CA PRO A 24 18.13 -33.62 -5.07
C PRO A 24 18.06 -32.20 -5.60
N SER A 25 17.11 -31.42 -5.11
CA SER A 25 16.97 -30.00 -5.46
C SER A 25 18.29 -29.30 -5.13
N PRO A 26 18.78 -28.38 -5.99
CA PRO A 26 20.01 -27.63 -5.72
C PRO A 26 19.90 -26.93 -4.37
N SER A 27 20.92 -27.10 -3.52
CA SER A 27 20.95 -26.45 -2.21
C SER A 27 20.84 -24.92 -2.36
N PRO A 28 19.93 -24.25 -1.63
CA PRO A 28 19.73 -22.83 -1.77
C PRO A 28 21.02 -22.07 -1.44
N ILE A 29 21.29 -21.00 -2.22
CA ILE A 29 22.38 -20.08 -1.93
C ILE A 29 21.83 -19.03 -0.98
N THR A 30 22.41 -18.92 0.21
CA THR A 30 21.99 -17.95 1.23
C THR A 30 23.18 -17.36 1.94
N TRP A 31 23.16 -16.05 2.14
CA TRP A 31 24.13 -15.32 2.94
C TRP A 31 23.44 -14.16 3.64
N SER A 32 24.10 -13.57 4.62
CA SER A 32 23.62 -12.39 5.34
C SER A 32 24.73 -11.36 5.51
N VAL A 33 24.32 -10.10 5.64
CA VAL A 33 25.16 -8.97 6.03
C VAL A 33 24.52 -8.32 7.23
N ALA A 34 25.28 -8.15 8.31
CA ALA A 34 24.77 -7.54 9.53
C ALA A 34 25.85 -6.62 10.16
N PRO A 35 25.47 -5.64 10.98
CA PRO A 35 26.40 -4.92 11.81
C PRO A 35 27.19 -5.86 12.71
N SER A 36 28.41 -5.51 13.01
CA SER A 36 29.24 -6.31 13.91
C SER A 36 30.26 -5.45 14.65
N GLY A 37 30.78 -5.97 15.72
CA GLY A 37 32.03 -5.48 16.29
C GLY A 37 33.24 -6.15 15.65
N PRO A 38 34.47 -5.80 16.06
CA PRO A 38 35.69 -6.41 15.54
C PRO A 38 35.79 -7.92 15.82
N ALA A 39 35.13 -8.42 16.87
CA ALA A 39 35.10 -9.84 17.23
C ALA A 39 33.96 -10.64 16.59
N GLY A 40 33.00 -9.98 15.97
CA GLY A 40 31.81 -10.62 15.32
C GLY A 40 30.50 -9.92 15.62
N PRO A 41 29.37 -10.59 15.32
CA PRO A 41 28.02 -10.01 15.48
C PRO A 41 27.77 -9.45 16.87
N ASP A 42 27.18 -8.26 16.96
CA ASP A 42 26.93 -7.55 18.22
C ASP A 42 25.42 -7.32 18.48
N GLY A 43 24.55 -7.84 17.63
CA GLY A 43 23.10 -7.77 17.78
C GLY A 43 22.45 -6.49 17.26
N ARG A 44 23.22 -5.53 16.76
CA ARG A 44 22.66 -4.33 16.09
C ARG A 44 21.93 -4.75 14.81
N THR A 45 20.84 -4.04 14.49
CA THR A 45 20.05 -4.26 13.27
C THR A 45 20.41 -3.29 12.14
N ALA A 46 21.07 -2.18 12.48
CA ALA A 46 21.58 -1.16 11.58
C ALA A 46 22.80 -0.50 12.20
N LEU A 47 23.60 0.18 11.38
CA LEU A 47 24.66 1.06 11.83
C LEU A 47 24.08 2.47 11.94
N ASP A 48 23.96 3.01 13.15
CA ASP A 48 23.36 4.31 13.43
C ASP A 48 24.39 5.23 14.11
N TYR A 49 24.65 6.39 13.49
CA TYR A 49 25.64 7.35 13.99
C TYR A 49 25.12 8.79 13.97
N LYS A 50 25.55 9.56 14.94
CA LYS A 50 25.44 11.02 14.93
C LYS A 50 26.86 11.58 14.89
N LEU A 51 27.21 12.23 13.80
CA LEU A 51 28.57 12.68 13.47
C LEU A 51 28.61 14.16 13.08
N ASP A 52 29.74 14.79 13.37
CA ASP A 52 30.00 16.15 12.89
C ASP A 52 30.51 16.12 11.46
N PRO A 53 30.32 17.20 10.66
CA PRO A 53 31.01 17.37 9.39
C PRO A 53 32.53 17.20 9.55
N GLY A 54 33.17 16.43 8.66
CA GLY A 54 34.59 16.11 8.72
C GLY A 54 34.96 14.95 9.65
N ALA A 55 34.02 14.38 10.40
CA ALA A 55 34.31 13.27 11.29
C ALA A 55 34.57 11.98 10.52
N THR A 56 35.48 11.15 11.07
CA THR A 56 35.79 9.83 10.54
C THR A 56 35.74 8.81 11.65
N LEU A 57 35.18 7.64 11.36
CA LEU A 57 35.19 6.48 12.27
C LEU A 57 35.33 5.17 11.45
N THR A 58 35.74 4.11 12.10
CA THR A 58 35.74 2.76 11.54
C THR A 58 34.83 1.86 12.37
N ASP A 59 33.92 1.17 11.69
CA ASP A 59 33.06 0.14 12.31
C ASP A 59 33.11 -1.12 11.42
N HIS A 60 32.31 -2.11 11.72
CA HIS A 60 32.45 -3.42 11.12
C HIS A 60 31.10 -3.95 10.64
N VAL A 61 31.12 -4.69 9.56
CA VAL A 61 30.01 -5.55 9.14
C VAL A 61 30.48 -7.00 9.05
N VAL A 62 29.61 -7.93 9.38
CA VAL A 62 29.89 -9.35 9.21
C VAL A 62 29.11 -9.87 8.01
N VAL A 63 29.82 -10.54 7.11
CA VAL A 63 29.23 -11.29 5.99
C VAL A 63 29.29 -12.76 6.33
N THR A 64 28.14 -13.43 6.36
CA THR A 64 28.04 -14.86 6.73
C THR A 64 27.48 -15.65 5.56
N ASN A 65 28.15 -16.74 5.19
CA ASN A 65 27.68 -17.71 4.21
C ASN A 65 26.91 -18.83 4.93
N HIS A 66 25.63 -18.93 4.67
CA HIS A 66 24.75 -19.98 5.20
C HIS A 66 24.59 -21.17 4.24
N SER A 67 25.22 -21.10 3.05
CA SER A 67 25.17 -22.15 2.03
C SER A 67 26.13 -23.29 2.32
N ARG A 68 25.91 -24.44 1.66
CA ARG A 68 26.80 -25.61 1.70
C ARG A 68 27.98 -25.54 0.72
N ARG A 69 28.18 -24.41 0.04
CA ARG A 69 29.24 -24.18 -0.95
C ARG A 69 29.95 -22.88 -0.69
N THR A 70 31.19 -22.79 -1.18
CA THR A 70 31.95 -21.54 -1.16
C THR A 70 31.26 -20.47 -2.01
N LEU A 71 31.18 -19.25 -1.48
CA LEU A 71 30.66 -18.07 -2.19
C LEU A 71 31.79 -17.05 -2.36
N THR A 72 31.86 -16.46 -3.55
CA THR A 72 32.66 -15.25 -3.79
C THR A 72 31.67 -14.09 -3.93
N LEU A 73 31.70 -13.17 -2.98
CA LEU A 73 30.76 -12.05 -2.88
C LEU A 73 31.51 -10.74 -3.14
N ARG A 74 30.90 -9.85 -3.92
CA ARG A 74 31.35 -8.47 -4.05
C ARG A 74 30.77 -7.67 -2.89
N VAL A 75 31.62 -6.93 -2.17
CA VAL A 75 31.19 -6.05 -1.06
C VAL A 75 31.39 -4.61 -1.50
N TYR A 76 30.35 -3.80 -1.36
CA TYR A 76 30.40 -2.39 -1.74
C TYR A 76 29.45 -1.56 -0.86
N ALA A 77 29.69 -0.25 -0.83
CA ALA A 77 28.83 0.70 -0.18
C ALA A 77 28.01 1.48 -1.23
N THR A 78 26.78 1.87 -0.87
CA THR A 78 25.88 2.53 -1.79
C THR A 78 24.83 3.38 -1.06
N ASP A 79 24.15 4.27 -1.80
CA ASP A 79 23.05 5.09 -1.27
C ASP A 79 21.78 4.27 -1.12
N ALA A 80 20.99 4.67 -0.13
CA ALA A 80 19.63 4.17 0.04
C ALA A 80 18.62 5.13 -0.57
N PHE A 81 17.48 4.57 -1.00
CA PHE A 81 16.35 5.35 -1.50
C PHE A 81 15.02 4.76 -1.03
N THR A 82 13.97 5.59 -1.07
CA THR A 82 12.60 5.15 -0.80
C THR A 82 11.95 4.76 -2.13
N THR A 83 11.40 3.53 -2.22
CA THR A 83 10.64 3.11 -3.40
C THR A 83 9.27 3.79 -3.43
N PRO A 84 8.59 3.92 -4.58
CA PRO A 84 7.25 4.52 -4.68
C PRO A 84 6.20 3.86 -3.77
N GLU A 85 6.39 2.59 -3.45
CA GLU A 85 5.53 1.80 -2.53
C GLU A 85 5.92 2.02 -1.06
N GLY A 86 6.98 2.81 -0.79
CA GLY A 86 7.49 3.11 0.54
C GLY A 86 8.47 2.09 1.10
N GLY A 87 8.96 1.17 0.26
CA GLY A 87 10.06 0.27 0.63
C GLY A 87 11.38 1.01 0.76
N PHE A 88 12.28 0.44 1.51
CA PHE A 88 13.69 0.84 1.57
C PHE A 88 14.48 -0.05 0.62
N ASP A 89 15.28 0.53 -0.28
CA ASP A 89 16.20 -0.23 -1.13
C ASP A 89 17.55 0.48 -1.26
N LEU A 90 18.55 -0.27 -1.72
CA LEU A 90 19.92 0.17 -1.90
C LEU A 90 20.24 0.19 -3.41
N LEU A 91 20.97 1.19 -3.88
CA LEU A 91 21.35 1.28 -5.29
C LEU A 91 22.21 0.07 -5.71
N PRO A 92 22.08 -0.40 -6.95
CA PRO A 92 22.92 -1.46 -7.49
C PRO A 92 24.37 -1.00 -7.70
N ALA A 93 25.29 -1.97 -7.84
CA ALA A 93 26.73 -1.71 -7.89
C ALA A 93 27.21 -0.95 -9.17
N ASP A 94 26.39 -0.87 -10.20
CA ASP A 94 26.63 -0.12 -11.43
C ASP A 94 26.28 1.37 -11.31
N ARG A 95 25.63 1.76 -10.21
CA ARG A 95 25.34 3.16 -9.88
C ARG A 95 26.31 3.69 -8.85
N ALA A 96 27.07 4.72 -9.24
CA ALA A 96 27.95 5.41 -8.29
C ALA A 96 27.12 6.12 -7.22
N PRO A 97 27.45 5.92 -5.93
CA PRO A 97 26.79 6.63 -4.84
C PRO A 97 27.20 8.12 -4.86
N ALA A 98 26.25 9.00 -4.56
CA ALA A 98 26.47 10.44 -4.47
C ALA A 98 26.24 11.02 -3.07
N GLY A 99 25.58 10.25 -2.18
CA GLY A 99 25.27 10.62 -0.81
C GLY A 99 26.07 9.82 0.21
N ALA A 100 25.36 9.27 1.21
CA ALA A 100 25.98 8.51 2.31
C ALA A 100 26.82 7.33 1.84
N GLY A 101 26.43 6.68 0.75
CA GLY A 101 27.19 5.56 0.20
C GLY A 101 28.59 5.92 -0.24
N ALA A 102 28.81 7.16 -0.71
CA ALA A 102 30.13 7.67 -1.08
C ALA A 102 31.04 7.95 0.14
N TRP A 103 30.46 8.04 1.34
CA TRP A 103 31.20 8.28 2.58
C TRP A 103 31.63 6.98 3.27
N LEU A 104 31.15 5.84 2.75
CA LEU A 104 31.40 4.52 3.30
C LEU A 104 32.40 3.77 2.41
N THR A 105 33.48 3.29 3.02
CA THR A 105 34.52 2.54 2.32
C THR A 105 34.77 1.20 3.01
N PRO A 106 34.23 0.09 2.49
CA PRO A 106 34.59 -1.23 2.95
C PRO A 106 36.07 -1.52 2.66
N GLU A 107 36.80 -2.10 3.61
CA GLU A 107 38.23 -2.44 3.42
C GLU A 107 38.44 -3.49 2.33
N ARG A 108 37.42 -4.33 2.06
CA ARG A 108 37.49 -5.41 1.07
C ARG A 108 36.33 -5.29 0.08
N GLU A 109 36.65 -5.23 -1.20
CA GLU A 109 35.65 -5.23 -2.28
C GLU A 109 35.17 -6.64 -2.67
N THR A 110 35.95 -7.66 -2.31
CA THR A 110 35.61 -9.05 -2.59
C THR A 110 35.97 -9.93 -1.40
N VAL A 111 35.07 -10.81 -1.05
CA VAL A 111 35.26 -11.80 0.01
C VAL A 111 34.95 -13.21 -0.50
N VAL A 112 35.84 -14.14 -0.21
CA VAL A 112 35.64 -15.57 -0.50
C VAL A 112 35.31 -16.28 0.81
N LEU A 113 34.10 -16.81 0.89
CA LEU A 113 33.54 -17.43 2.10
C LEU A 113 33.32 -18.92 1.85
N PRO A 114 34.08 -19.82 2.51
CA PRO A 114 33.79 -21.24 2.56
C PRO A 114 32.36 -21.51 3.08
N SER A 115 31.87 -22.73 2.92
CA SER A 115 30.60 -23.17 3.47
C SER A 115 30.53 -22.89 4.98
N ALA A 116 29.38 -22.38 5.43
CA ALA A 116 29.07 -22.11 6.84
C ALA A 116 30.12 -21.25 7.56
N SER A 117 30.78 -20.34 6.84
CA SER A 117 31.80 -19.43 7.38
C SER A 117 31.34 -17.98 7.39
N ARG A 118 32.07 -17.15 8.11
CA ARG A 118 31.85 -15.70 8.17
C ARG A 118 33.17 -14.93 8.12
N VAL A 119 33.07 -13.67 7.66
CA VAL A 119 34.16 -12.72 7.70
C VAL A 119 33.66 -11.38 8.23
N VAL A 120 34.47 -10.75 9.08
CA VAL A 120 34.27 -9.39 9.54
C VAL A 120 35.01 -8.46 8.57
N VAL A 121 34.31 -7.48 8.03
CA VAL A 121 34.84 -6.48 7.11
C VAL A 121 34.77 -5.11 7.79
N PRO A 122 35.92 -4.47 8.03
CA PRO A 122 35.96 -3.09 8.49
C PRO A 122 35.37 -2.15 7.44
N VAL A 123 34.64 -1.14 7.89
CA VAL A 123 34.02 -0.10 7.05
C VAL A 123 34.39 1.26 7.63
N THR A 124 35.11 2.04 6.86
CA THR A 124 35.43 3.42 7.22
C THR A 124 34.27 4.31 6.81
N VAL A 125 33.81 5.13 7.75
CA VAL A 125 32.81 6.20 7.52
C VAL A 125 33.57 7.52 7.57
N ALA A 126 33.63 8.25 6.45
CA ALA A 126 34.30 9.55 6.37
C ALA A 126 33.30 10.62 5.91
N VAL A 127 32.77 11.37 6.86
CA VAL A 127 31.80 12.45 6.59
C VAL A 127 32.54 13.64 5.98
N PRO A 128 32.16 14.16 4.82
CA PRO A 128 32.79 15.35 4.23
C PRO A 128 32.67 16.58 5.14
N ALA A 129 33.67 17.46 5.15
CA ALA A 129 33.64 18.68 5.93
C ALA A 129 32.51 19.64 5.52
N ASN A 130 32.03 19.53 4.28
CA ASN A 130 30.92 20.30 3.71
C ASN A 130 29.60 19.52 3.71
N ALA A 131 29.51 18.40 4.44
CA ALA A 131 28.27 17.62 4.52
C ALA A 131 27.11 18.45 5.07
N THR A 132 25.97 18.37 4.42
CA THR A 132 24.77 19.07 4.86
C THR A 132 24.21 18.45 6.13
N PRO A 133 23.72 19.27 7.10
CA PRO A 133 23.05 18.74 8.29
C PRO A 133 21.81 17.91 7.97
N GLY A 134 21.56 16.88 8.80
CA GLY A 134 20.40 16.02 8.65
C GLY A 134 20.74 14.55 8.48
N ASP A 135 19.75 13.77 8.09
CA ASP A 135 19.88 12.31 7.91
C ASP A 135 20.35 11.97 6.50
N HIS A 136 21.42 11.22 6.43
CA HIS A 136 21.96 10.61 5.22
C HIS A 136 21.91 9.09 5.40
N VAL A 137 21.45 8.38 4.38
CA VAL A 137 21.21 6.95 4.50
C VAL A 137 21.87 6.21 3.33
N GLY A 138 22.62 5.20 3.68
CA GLY A 138 23.27 4.28 2.75
C GLY A 138 23.21 2.86 3.27
N GLY A 139 24.07 2.03 2.72
CA GLY A 139 24.23 0.66 3.19
C GLY A 139 25.49 0.02 2.67
N VAL A 140 25.87 -1.06 3.33
CA VAL A 140 26.93 -1.96 2.88
C VAL A 140 26.26 -3.22 2.35
N VAL A 141 26.57 -3.59 1.12
CA VAL A 141 25.96 -4.68 0.35
C VAL A 141 26.99 -5.75 0.07
N ALA A 142 26.60 -7.00 0.21
CA ALA A 142 27.31 -8.13 -0.39
C ALA A 142 26.44 -8.70 -1.52
N SER A 143 26.98 -8.76 -2.72
CA SER A 143 26.27 -9.25 -3.91
C SER A 143 26.91 -10.47 -4.55
N LEU A 144 26.07 -11.27 -5.19
CA LEU A 144 26.46 -12.43 -5.97
C LEU A 144 25.79 -12.34 -7.34
N THR A 145 26.59 -12.16 -8.38
CA THR A 145 26.09 -12.23 -9.75
C THR A 145 25.98 -13.68 -10.18
N GLY A 146 24.80 -14.09 -10.53
CA GLY A 146 24.47 -15.41 -11.09
C GLY A 146 23.89 -15.29 -12.50
N SER A 147 23.78 -16.40 -13.18
CA SER A 147 23.01 -16.52 -14.43
C SER A 147 21.72 -17.29 -14.15
N ALA A 148 20.59 -16.79 -14.62
CA ALA A 148 19.33 -17.50 -14.65
C ALA A 148 18.92 -17.71 -16.12
N THR A 149 18.17 -18.78 -16.37
CA THR A 149 17.61 -19.01 -17.71
C THR A 149 16.26 -18.30 -17.79
N GLY A 150 16.14 -17.35 -18.72
CA GLY A 150 14.87 -16.68 -19.02
C GLY A 150 13.81 -17.62 -19.60
N PRO A 151 12.56 -17.18 -19.70
CA PRO A 151 11.46 -18.00 -20.25
C PRO A 151 11.67 -18.42 -21.70
N ASP A 152 12.50 -17.68 -22.45
CA ASP A 152 12.88 -17.92 -23.85
C ASP A 152 14.16 -18.74 -24.01
N GLY A 153 14.74 -19.24 -22.91
CA GLY A 153 16.01 -19.97 -22.90
C GLY A 153 17.24 -19.07 -22.89
N SER A 154 17.11 -17.76 -22.91
CA SER A 154 18.23 -16.80 -22.82
C SER A 154 18.89 -16.82 -21.43
N ALA A 155 20.21 -16.62 -21.38
CA ALA A 155 20.92 -16.43 -20.12
C ALA A 155 20.74 -14.98 -19.63
N VAL A 156 20.07 -14.80 -18.50
CA VAL A 156 19.89 -13.49 -17.86
C VAL A 156 20.82 -13.42 -16.66
N ALA A 157 21.63 -12.34 -16.60
CA ALA A 157 22.43 -12.05 -15.42
C ALA A 157 21.51 -11.56 -14.28
N VAL A 158 21.54 -12.25 -13.15
CA VAL A 158 20.78 -11.88 -11.96
C VAL A 158 21.76 -11.50 -10.86
N ASP A 159 21.62 -10.28 -10.33
CA ASP A 159 22.41 -9.79 -9.20
C ASP A 159 21.60 -9.95 -7.92
N HIS A 160 21.98 -10.94 -7.11
CA HIS A 160 21.42 -11.15 -5.78
C HIS A 160 22.16 -10.30 -4.77
N ARG A 161 21.45 -9.45 -4.04
CA ARG A 161 22.00 -8.47 -3.10
C ARG A 161 21.43 -8.62 -1.71
N VAL A 162 22.28 -8.63 -0.72
CA VAL A 162 21.92 -8.54 0.69
C VAL A 162 22.77 -7.44 1.32
N GLY A 163 22.15 -6.53 2.04
CA GLY A 163 22.85 -5.40 2.64
C GLY A 163 22.36 -5.08 4.04
N THR A 164 23.18 -4.35 4.78
CA THR A 164 22.82 -3.74 6.06
C THR A 164 22.69 -2.22 5.90
N ARG A 165 21.77 -1.63 6.67
CA ARG A 165 21.49 -0.19 6.64
C ARG A 165 22.54 0.57 7.44
N VAL A 166 22.92 1.73 6.92
CA VAL A 166 23.77 2.70 7.59
C VAL A 166 23.02 4.03 7.64
N HIS A 167 22.75 4.50 8.83
CA HIS A 167 22.10 5.76 9.09
C HIS A 167 23.11 6.75 9.68
N LEU A 168 23.30 7.86 9.01
CA LEU A 168 24.23 8.90 9.42
C LEU A 168 23.45 10.20 9.66
N ARG A 169 23.42 10.66 10.89
CA ARG A 169 22.88 11.99 11.20
C ARG A 169 24.02 12.98 11.35
N VAL A 170 24.15 13.87 10.40
CA VAL A 170 25.11 14.97 10.44
C VAL A 170 24.56 16.08 11.33
N THR A 171 25.36 16.53 12.31
CA THR A 171 24.95 17.56 13.29
C THR A 171 24.70 18.90 12.58
N GLY A 172 23.73 19.67 13.13
CA GLY A 172 23.33 20.98 12.63
C GLY A 172 21.82 21.19 12.62
N ALA A 173 21.37 22.16 11.86
CA ALA A 173 19.96 22.55 11.81
C ALA A 173 19.09 21.46 11.15
N LEU A 174 18.13 20.91 11.89
CA LEU A 174 17.16 19.95 11.39
C LEU A 174 15.93 20.68 10.82
N ARG A 175 15.43 20.17 9.69
CA ARG A 175 14.20 20.66 9.03
C ARG A 175 13.30 19.46 8.74
N PRO A 176 12.51 19.02 9.74
CA PRO A 176 11.57 17.94 9.56
C PRO A 176 10.32 18.43 8.80
N GLU A 177 10.22 18.14 7.52
CA GLU A 177 9.16 18.66 6.66
C GLU A 177 8.65 17.59 5.69
N LEU A 178 7.33 17.43 5.64
CA LEU A 178 6.65 16.64 4.61
C LEU A 178 5.80 17.55 3.74
N SER A 179 5.71 17.28 2.46
CA SER A 179 4.81 17.95 1.53
C SER A 179 3.87 16.93 0.87
N LEU A 180 2.66 17.39 0.52
CA LEU A 180 1.67 16.57 -0.15
C LEU A 180 1.50 17.05 -1.60
N ARG A 181 1.59 16.11 -2.55
CA ARG A 181 1.46 16.35 -3.99
C ARG A 181 0.44 15.39 -4.59
N ASP A 182 -0.06 15.70 -5.78
CA ASP A 182 -0.92 14.83 -6.60
C ASP A 182 -2.12 14.25 -5.84
N ALA A 183 -2.74 15.05 -4.97
CA ALA A 183 -3.90 14.63 -4.19
C ALA A 183 -5.09 14.35 -5.12
N ARG A 184 -5.59 13.12 -5.10
CA ARG A 184 -6.76 12.67 -5.86
C ARG A 184 -7.76 12.05 -4.92
N VAL A 185 -9.05 12.35 -5.16
CA VAL A 185 -10.14 11.76 -4.37
C VAL A 185 -11.13 11.12 -5.33
N GLU A 186 -11.19 9.82 -5.32
CA GLU A 186 -12.16 9.02 -6.06
C GLU A 186 -13.38 8.75 -5.18
N ARG A 187 -14.57 8.75 -5.80
CA ARG A 187 -15.84 8.51 -5.13
C ARG A 187 -16.47 7.20 -5.61
N HIS A 188 -17.00 6.45 -4.68
CA HIS A 188 -17.84 5.30 -4.97
C HIS A 188 -19.24 5.56 -4.39
N VAL A 189 -20.21 5.79 -5.29
CA VAL A 189 -21.60 6.07 -4.92
C VAL A 189 -22.44 4.82 -5.19
N PRO A 190 -22.95 4.13 -4.15
CA PRO A 190 -23.77 2.93 -4.32
C PRO A 190 -25.18 3.29 -4.82
N TRP A 191 -25.77 2.43 -5.64
CA TRP A 191 -27.18 2.56 -6.06
C TRP A 191 -28.19 2.32 -4.93
N ASN A 192 -27.80 1.58 -3.88
CA ASN A 192 -28.64 1.35 -2.72
C ASN A 192 -28.77 2.65 -1.91
N PRO A 193 -29.98 3.23 -1.75
CA PRO A 193 -30.18 4.50 -1.05
C PRO A 193 -29.89 4.45 0.46
N LEU A 194 -29.82 3.24 1.04
CA LEU A 194 -29.50 3.03 2.45
C LEU A 194 -27.99 2.91 2.71
N ARG A 195 -27.16 2.81 1.66
CA ARG A 195 -25.72 2.77 1.80
C ARG A 195 -25.12 4.15 1.50
N LEU A 196 -24.24 4.59 2.39
CA LEU A 196 -23.51 5.83 2.21
C LEU A 196 -22.38 5.67 1.18
N PRO A 197 -22.08 6.71 0.39
CA PRO A 197 -20.91 6.77 -0.47
C PRO A 197 -19.61 6.60 0.32
N THR A 198 -18.57 6.09 -0.35
CA THR A 198 -17.21 6.01 0.18
C THR A 198 -16.25 6.80 -0.70
N LEU A 199 -15.16 7.29 -0.11
CA LEU A 199 -14.10 7.98 -0.82
C LEU A 199 -12.80 7.20 -0.70
N THR A 200 -11.99 7.23 -1.75
CA THR A 200 -10.61 6.78 -1.75
C THR A 200 -9.73 7.98 -2.06
N ALA A 201 -9.01 8.45 -1.06
CA ALA A 201 -8.05 9.54 -1.21
C ALA A 201 -6.65 8.96 -1.43
N THR A 202 -6.00 9.37 -2.52
CA THR A 202 -4.61 9.01 -2.83
C THR A 202 -3.80 10.29 -2.91
N VAL A 203 -2.61 10.28 -2.29
CA VAL A 203 -1.71 11.43 -2.23
C VAL A 203 -0.26 10.95 -2.27
N THR A 204 0.60 11.67 -2.94
CA THR A 204 2.05 11.50 -2.87
C THR A 204 2.60 12.33 -1.72
N VAL A 205 3.25 11.64 -0.78
CA VAL A 205 3.92 12.27 0.37
C VAL A 205 5.40 12.36 0.06
N ALA A 206 5.92 13.56 -0.06
CA ALA A 206 7.33 13.83 -0.31
C ALA A 206 8.00 14.37 0.96
N ASN A 207 9.18 13.85 1.29
CA ASN A 207 10.01 14.40 2.35
C ASN A 207 10.89 15.52 1.77
N THR A 208 10.47 16.77 1.99
CA THR A 208 11.20 17.98 1.55
C THR A 208 12.18 18.49 2.59
N GLY A 209 12.17 17.86 3.76
CA GLY A 209 13.11 18.14 4.83
C GLY A 209 14.43 17.37 4.72
N ASN A 210 15.23 17.47 5.78
CA ASN A 210 16.53 16.81 5.89
C ASN A 210 16.56 15.71 6.98
N VAL A 211 15.40 15.28 7.47
CA VAL A 211 15.27 14.26 8.52
C VAL A 211 14.42 13.11 7.99
N ARG A 212 14.77 11.88 8.33
CA ARG A 212 13.94 10.70 8.06
C ARG A 212 12.64 10.81 8.85
N LEU A 213 11.53 10.71 8.17
CA LEU A 213 10.20 10.82 8.78
C LEU A 213 9.36 9.62 8.42
N ALA A 214 8.62 9.13 9.39
CA ALA A 214 7.44 8.30 9.18
C ALA A 214 6.18 9.17 9.34
N GLY A 215 5.00 8.60 9.23
CA GLY A 215 3.80 9.37 9.45
C GLY A 215 2.53 8.53 9.49
N ALA A 216 1.43 9.21 9.78
CA ALA A 216 0.09 8.63 9.69
C ALA A 216 -0.77 9.53 8.81
N ALA A 217 -1.30 8.94 7.73
CA ALA A 217 -2.23 9.63 6.85
C ALA A 217 -3.64 9.59 7.44
N SER A 218 -4.40 10.65 7.25
CA SER A 218 -5.81 10.72 7.64
C SER A 218 -6.62 11.53 6.63
N VAL A 219 -7.91 11.22 6.54
CA VAL A 219 -8.86 11.96 5.73
C VAL A 219 -9.97 12.47 6.64
N ARG A 220 -10.19 13.78 6.63
CA ARG A 220 -11.26 14.43 7.37
C ARG A 220 -12.34 14.88 6.40
N THR A 221 -13.58 14.56 6.73
CA THR A 221 -14.81 15.03 6.07
C THR A 221 -15.72 15.65 7.12
N PRO A 222 -16.79 16.38 6.77
CA PRO A 222 -17.75 16.89 7.74
C PRO A 222 -18.28 15.78 8.65
N GLY A 223 -18.03 15.92 9.94
CA GLY A 223 -18.50 14.96 10.98
C GLY A 223 -17.68 13.69 11.17
N SER A 224 -16.60 13.45 10.38
CA SER A 224 -15.83 12.21 10.49
C SER A 224 -14.35 12.38 10.14
N VAL A 225 -13.51 11.61 10.84
CA VAL A 225 -12.08 11.48 10.56
C VAL A 225 -11.76 10.01 10.33
N PHE A 226 -11.13 9.71 9.23
CA PHE A 226 -10.74 8.35 8.84
C PHE A 226 -9.23 8.23 8.89
N ALA A 227 -8.75 7.33 9.71
CA ALA A 227 -7.33 7.01 9.77
C ALA A 227 -6.95 6.11 8.58
N GLY A 228 -5.85 6.44 7.93
CA GLY A 228 -5.21 5.61 6.94
C GLY A 228 -4.16 4.69 7.56
N PRO A 229 -3.49 3.88 6.74
CA PRO A 229 -2.35 3.10 7.17
C PRO A 229 -1.21 4.03 7.60
N GLY A 230 -0.38 3.56 8.54
CA GLY A 230 0.89 4.22 8.84
C GLY A 230 1.77 4.26 7.60
N LEU A 231 2.43 5.39 7.39
CA LEU A 231 3.42 5.54 6.34
C LEU A 231 4.75 4.93 6.80
N PRO A 232 5.43 4.20 5.93
CA PRO A 232 6.77 3.75 6.22
C PRO A 232 7.73 4.95 6.35
N GLN A 233 8.96 4.67 6.71
CA GLN A 233 10.02 5.66 6.74
C GLN A 233 10.25 6.23 5.34
N VAL A 234 10.16 7.56 5.22
CA VAL A 234 10.48 8.32 4.00
C VAL A 234 11.81 9.02 4.20
N LEU A 235 12.80 8.69 3.38
CA LEU A 235 14.12 9.31 3.43
C LEU A 235 14.07 10.76 2.93
N PRO A 236 15.02 11.64 3.33
CA PRO A 236 15.14 12.97 2.73
C PRO A 236 15.19 12.90 1.19
N GLY A 237 14.36 13.71 0.52
CA GLY A 237 14.21 13.67 -0.93
C GLY A 237 13.40 12.49 -1.48
N GLY A 238 12.98 11.55 -0.63
CA GLY A 238 12.15 10.39 -1.03
C GLY A 238 10.66 10.74 -1.08
N GLU A 239 9.92 9.91 -1.80
CA GLU A 239 8.47 10.03 -1.96
C GLU A 239 7.78 8.68 -1.75
N VAL A 240 6.55 8.72 -1.21
CA VAL A 240 5.72 7.53 -1.03
C VAL A 240 4.27 7.84 -1.35
N ARG A 241 3.56 6.88 -1.93
CA ARG A 241 2.14 7.01 -2.18
C ARG A 241 1.32 6.53 -0.98
N ALA A 242 0.44 7.39 -0.49
CA ALA A 242 -0.50 7.07 0.58
C ALA A 242 -1.91 6.94 0.01
N THR A 243 -2.64 5.92 0.41
CA THR A 243 -4.05 5.73 0.05
C THR A 243 -4.87 5.52 1.32
N VAL A 244 -5.88 6.37 1.51
CA VAL A 244 -6.81 6.29 2.64
C VAL A 244 -8.21 6.05 2.09
N ARG A 245 -8.87 5.01 2.58
CA ARG A 245 -10.28 4.73 2.28
C ARG A 245 -11.15 5.21 3.43
N THR A 246 -12.21 5.94 3.11
CA THR A 246 -13.19 6.36 4.11
C THR A 246 -14.25 5.29 4.31
N GLY A 247 -14.89 5.30 5.46
CA GLY A 247 -16.21 4.69 5.66
C GLY A 247 -17.30 5.47 4.94
N GLY A 248 -18.55 5.32 5.37
CA GLY A 248 -19.68 6.05 4.80
C GLY A 248 -19.56 7.56 5.03
N VAL A 249 -19.65 8.33 3.96
CA VAL A 249 -19.63 9.80 3.98
C VAL A 249 -21.00 10.33 3.60
N TRP A 250 -21.53 11.32 4.36
CA TRP A 250 -22.81 11.94 4.04
C TRP A 250 -22.76 12.68 2.71
N PRO A 251 -23.69 12.42 1.78
CA PRO A 251 -23.70 13.06 0.46
C PRO A 251 -24.32 14.47 0.53
N LEU A 252 -23.51 15.44 0.92
CA LEU A 252 -23.89 16.84 1.08
C LEU A 252 -23.67 17.67 -0.20
N PHE A 253 -23.89 17.10 -1.37
CA PHE A 253 -23.59 17.68 -2.69
C PHE A 253 -22.11 18.01 -2.87
N ARG A 254 -21.59 19.06 -2.25
CA ARG A 254 -20.17 19.41 -2.24
C ARG A 254 -19.59 19.13 -0.87
N VAL A 255 -18.78 18.07 -0.78
CA VAL A 255 -18.16 17.63 0.47
C VAL A 255 -16.71 18.13 0.49
N PRO A 256 -16.33 18.98 1.45
CA PRO A 256 -14.93 19.32 1.67
C PRO A 256 -14.18 18.09 2.23
N VAL A 257 -13.00 17.85 1.68
CA VAL A 257 -12.11 16.74 2.07
C VAL A 257 -10.76 17.34 2.42
N GLU A 258 -10.31 17.09 3.63
CA GLU A 258 -8.98 17.44 4.10
C GLU A 258 -8.15 16.16 4.23
N ILE A 259 -7.05 16.08 3.49
CA ILE A 259 -6.06 15.00 3.60
C ILE A 259 -4.91 15.54 4.42
N ALA A 260 -4.59 14.90 5.52
CA ALA A 260 -3.51 15.31 6.40
C ALA A 260 -2.55 14.14 6.65
N VAL A 261 -1.27 14.45 6.73
CA VAL A 261 -0.22 13.53 7.17
C VAL A 261 0.47 14.15 8.37
N ALA A 262 0.40 13.44 9.49
CA ALA A 262 1.10 13.83 10.71
C ALA A 262 2.49 13.15 10.71
N PRO A 263 3.60 13.91 10.58
CA PRO A 263 4.95 13.35 10.61
C PRO A 263 5.33 12.89 12.02
N VAL A 264 6.07 11.79 12.06
CA VAL A 264 6.59 11.19 13.29
C VAL A 264 8.07 10.87 13.11
N ALA A 265 8.88 11.11 14.15
CA ALA A 265 10.28 10.70 14.15
C ALA A 265 10.39 9.16 14.07
N VAL A 266 11.30 8.66 13.25
CA VAL A 266 11.49 7.21 13.05
C VAL A 266 12.15 6.55 14.26
N ASP A 267 13.06 7.24 14.91
CA ASP A 267 13.84 6.80 16.08
C ASP A 267 13.14 7.04 17.42
N GLY A 268 11.87 7.51 17.40
CA GLY A 268 11.07 7.81 18.58
C GLY A 268 11.57 9.01 19.41
N GLN A 269 12.65 9.68 19.00
CA GLN A 269 13.13 10.87 19.66
C GLN A 269 12.34 12.11 19.21
N PRO A 270 12.02 13.02 20.13
CA PRO A 270 11.35 14.26 19.75
C PRO A 270 12.26 15.08 18.82
N LEU A 271 11.71 15.55 17.72
CA LEU A 271 12.40 16.43 16.79
C LEU A 271 12.22 17.88 17.22
N ASP A 272 13.30 18.66 17.12
CA ASP A 272 13.30 20.11 17.29
C ASP A 272 13.86 20.74 16.01
N PRO A 273 13.08 21.57 15.30
CA PRO A 273 11.68 21.93 15.57
C PRO A 273 10.71 20.74 15.40
N ARG A 274 9.58 20.82 16.12
CA ARG A 274 8.51 19.82 15.99
C ARG A 274 7.91 19.89 14.59
N PRO A 275 7.81 18.78 13.85
CA PRO A 275 7.28 18.80 12.50
C PRO A 275 5.79 19.16 12.48
N ALA A 276 5.41 20.05 11.56
CA ALA A 276 4.02 20.41 11.35
C ALA A 276 3.32 19.36 10.45
N PRO A 277 2.02 19.09 10.66
CA PRO A 277 1.26 18.25 9.75
C PRO A 277 1.21 18.85 8.34
N ALA A 278 1.47 18.01 7.33
CA ALA A 278 1.24 18.39 5.95
C ALA A 278 -0.25 18.21 5.62
N VAL A 279 -0.87 19.24 5.03
CA VAL A 279 -2.32 19.26 4.80
C VAL A 279 -2.63 19.72 3.38
N VAL A 280 -3.52 18.99 2.70
CA VAL A 280 -4.11 19.43 1.44
C VAL A 280 -5.64 19.38 1.55
N ARG A 281 -6.30 20.44 1.04
CA ARG A 281 -7.75 20.58 1.06
C ARG A 281 -8.30 20.55 -0.36
N THR A 282 -9.34 19.76 -0.55
CA THR A 282 -10.07 19.64 -1.81
C THR A 282 -11.56 19.51 -1.53
N ALA A 283 -12.38 19.44 -2.57
CA ALA A 283 -13.81 19.18 -2.42
C ALA A 283 -14.29 18.24 -3.51
N VAL A 284 -15.20 17.34 -3.15
CA VAL A 284 -15.74 16.33 -4.05
C VAL A 284 -17.27 16.50 -4.15
N TRP A 285 -17.81 16.38 -5.35
CA TRP A 285 -19.25 16.33 -5.56
C TRP A 285 -19.80 14.94 -5.28
N LEU A 286 -20.63 14.84 -4.24
CA LEU A 286 -21.35 13.63 -3.84
C LEU A 286 -22.86 13.88 -3.95
N VAL A 287 -23.41 13.71 -5.14
CA VAL A 287 -24.85 13.86 -5.37
C VAL A 287 -25.56 12.57 -4.97
N PRO A 288 -26.59 12.64 -4.11
CA PRO A 288 -27.32 11.47 -3.60
C PRO A 288 -28.38 10.98 -4.62
N TRP A 289 -27.95 10.54 -5.82
CA TRP A 289 -28.86 10.19 -6.92
C TRP A 289 -29.92 9.14 -6.54
N SER A 290 -29.54 8.11 -5.80
CA SER A 290 -30.46 7.05 -5.36
C SER A 290 -31.51 7.57 -4.39
N GLN A 291 -31.15 8.42 -3.45
CA GLN A 291 -32.05 9.05 -2.48
C GLN A 291 -33.01 10.04 -3.20
N LEU A 292 -32.46 10.83 -4.12
CA LEU A 292 -33.27 11.76 -4.94
C LEU A 292 -34.26 11.01 -5.83
N ALA A 293 -33.87 9.88 -6.41
CA ALA A 293 -34.77 9.04 -7.18
C ALA A 293 -35.93 8.48 -6.34
N VAL A 294 -35.64 8.00 -5.13
CA VAL A 294 -36.66 7.51 -4.19
C VAL A 294 -37.60 8.64 -3.78
N LEU A 295 -37.07 9.81 -3.43
CA LEU A 295 -37.90 10.99 -3.08
C LEU A 295 -38.77 11.42 -4.26
N GLY A 296 -38.21 11.45 -5.47
CA GLY A 296 -38.98 11.76 -6.68
C GLY A 296 -40.11 10.74 -6.94
N ALA A 297 -39.83 9.47 -6.78
CA ALA A 297 -40.83 8.41 -6.93
C ALA A 297 -41.96 8.55 -5.87
N LEU A 298 -41.61 8.81 -4.61
CA LEU A 298 -42.59 9.06 -3.55
C LEU A 298 -43.46 10.30 -3.83
N LEU A 299 -42.85 11.39 -4.33
CA LEU A 299 -43.56 12.59 -4.69
C LEU A 299 -44.55 12.34 -5.88
N LEU A 300 -44.11 11.58 -6.87
CA LEU A 300 -44.97 11.19 -7.99
C LEU A 300 -46.15 10.32 -7.52
N LEU A 301 -45.90 9.34 -6.64
CA LEU A 301 -46.95 8.48 -6.10
C LEU A 301 -47.96 9.27 -5.26
N THR A 302 -47.49 10.18 -4.41
CA THR A 302 -48.37 11.01 -3.57
C THR A 302 -49.18 11.97 -4.41
N THR A 303 -48.60 12.62 -5.41
CA THR A 303 -49.34 13.50 -6.33
C THR A 303 -50.36 12.73 -7.16
N ALA A 304 -50.02 11.55 -7.68
CA ALA A 304 -50.94 10.67 -8.39
C ALA A 304 -52.11 10.22 -7.52
N ALA A 305 -51.85 9.84 -6.26
CA ALA A 305 -52.86 9.46 -5.30
C ALA A 305 -53.82 10.62 -4.97
N LEU A 306 -53.29 11.83 -4.78
CA LEU A 306 -54.09 13.02 -4.53
C LEU A 306 -54.98 13.38 -5.75
N LEU A 307 -54.43 13.31 -6.96
CA LEU A 307 -55.19 13.54 -8.18
C LEU A 307 -56.23 12.47 -8.38
N ALA A 308 -55.97 11.21 -8.13
CA ALA A 308 -56.94 10.11 -8.19
C ALA A 308 -58.08 10.30 -7.17
N ARG A 309 -57.76 10.72 -5.93
CA ARG A 309 -58.77 11.07 -4.90
C ARG A 309 -59.65 12.24 -5.35
N ARG A 310 -59.04 13.31 -5.92
CA ARG A 310 -59.81 14.46 -6.44
C ARG A 310 -60.70 14.03 -7.60
N ARG A 311 -60.25 13.22 -8.54
CA ARG A 311 -61.07 12.68 -9.64
C ARG A 311 -62.20 11.81 -9.17
N ARG A 312 -61.97 10.91 -8.18
CA ARG A 312 -63.03 10.08 -7.57
C ARG A 312 -64.08 10.94 -6.88
N ARG A 313 -63.68 11.94 -6.08
CA ARG A 313 -64.62 12.87 -5.43
C ARG A 313 -65.49 13.63 -6.44
N ARG A 314 -64.89 14.14 -7.54
CA ARG A 314 -65.62 14.82 -8.60
C ARG A 314 -66.62 13.89 -9.32
N ARG A 315 -66.21 12.65 -9.60
CA ARG A 315 -67.10 11.63 -10.21
C ARG A 315 -68.24 11.27 -9.30
N LEU A 316 -68.00 11.10 -7.99
CA LEU A 316 -69.04 10.82 -7.03
C LEU A 316 -70.01 11.97 -6.88
N ALA A 317 -69.56 13.21 -6.78
CA ALA A 317 -70.39 14.41 -6.74
C ALA A 317 -71.26 14.55 -8.02
N ALA A 318 -70.67 14.29 -9.20
CA ALA A 318 -71.41 14.32 -10.47
C ALA A 318 -72.48 13.20 -10.55
N ALA A 319 -72.15 11.99 -10.04
CA ALA A 319 -73.11 10.87 -9.99
C ALA A 319 -74.29 11.17 -9.04
N LEU A 320 -74.02 11.76 -7.87
CA LEU A 320 -75.05 12.17 -6.89
C LEU A 320 -75.93 13.25 -7.49
N ALA A 321 -75.37 14.29 -8.12
CA ALA A 321 -76.14 15.33 -8.77
C ALA A 321 -77.00 14.81 -9.96
N ALA A 322 -76.50 13.81 -10.69
CA ALA A 322 -77.26 13.15 -11.75
C ALA A 322 -78.40 12.26 -11.18
N ALA A 323 -78.21 11.61 -10.04
CA ALA A 323 -79.24 10.85 -9.36
C ALA A 323 -80.35 11.75 -8.79
N GLU A 324 -79.99 12.88 -8.20
CA GLU A 324 -80.94 13.88 -7.70
C GLU A 324 -81.78 14.50 -8.83
N ARG A 325 -81.21 14.79 -10.02
CA ARG A 325 -81.95 15.25 -11.20
C ARG A 325 -82.96 14.22 -11.65
N ARG A 326 -82.52 12.94 -11.80
CA ARG A 326 -83.41 11.85 -12.18
C ARG A 326 -84.54 11.64 -11.17
N GLY A 327 -84.28 11.71 -9.86
CA GLY A 327 -85.30 11.63 -8.84
C GLY A 327 -86.33 12.77 -8.90
N ARG A 328 -85.85 14.00 -9.18
CA ARG A 328 -86.79 15.15 -9.41
C ARG A 328 -87.63 14.97 -10.64
N ASP A 329 -87.10 14.55 -11.78
CA ASP A 329 -87.79 14.30 -13.00
C ASP A 329 -88.90 13.22 -12.87
N LEU A 330 -88.56 12.13 -12.12
CA LEU A 330 -89.53 11.08 -11.80
C LEU A 330 -90.67 11.59 -10.89
N ALA A 331 -90.35 12.42 -9.89
CA ALA A 331 -91.35 12.99 -9.00
C ALA A 331 -92.32 13.98 -9.72
N LEU A 332 -91.82 14.67 -10.75
CA LEU A 332 -92.63 15.58 -11.59
C LEU A 332 -93.48 14.83 -12.62
N SER A 333 -93.08 13.62 -13.02
CA SER A 333 -93.82 12.79 -13.99
C SER A 333 -94.80 11.82 -13.36
N SER A 334 -94.94 11.73 -12.06
CA SER A 334 -95.98 10.93 -11.36
C SER A 334 -97.32 11.62 -11.55
N PRO A 335 -98.37 10.97 -12.15
CA PRO A 335 -99.70 11.52 -12.26
C PRO A 335 -100.29 11.79 -10.88
N LYS A 336 -100.84 12.97 -10.64
CA LYS A 336 -101.68 13.34 -9.54
C LYS A 336 -102.92 12.47 -9.62
N GLU A 337 -102.97 11.39 -8.87
CA GLU A 337 -104.26 10.65 -8.64
C GLU A 337 -105.26 11.64 -8.12
N SER A 338 -106.23 12.00 -8.96
CA SER A 338 -107.43 12.67 -8.56
C SER A 338 -108.28 11.66 -7.87
N ASN A 339 -108.50 11.77 -6.56
CA ASN A 339 -109.52 11.05 -5.81
C ASN A 339 -110.82 11.78 -5.93
N PRO A 340 -111.93 11.09 -6.21
CA PRO A 340 -113.26 11.62 -6.34
C PRO A 340 -113.93 12.20 -5.07
#